data_5d13eee93fbda67cfd73f2a13101b544
#
_entry.id   5d13eee93fbda67cfd73f2a13101b544
#
_cell.length_a   1.000
_cell.length_b   1.000
_cell.length_c   1.000
_cell.angle_alpha   90.00
_cell.angle_beta   90.00
_cell.angle_gamma   90.00
#
_symmetry.space_group_name_H-M   'P 1'
#
loop_
_entity.id
_entity.type
_entity.pdbx_description
1 polymer ?
#
loop_
_entity_poly.entity_id
_entity_poly.type
_entity_poly.pdbx_seq_one_letter_code
_entity_poly.pdbx_strand_id
1 'polypeptide(L)'
;MGTCSSTQTPAYVETPDPAATRSQRSMAEFIQSENNPNRSRAPTSLTKTSFTNSLVHSGSIRFDDVHRDDYKEMLAMYPQFWVVPEDVERTRAIPSNYMKTEMGHCDATAVFLKSLDLKRSPAEIEKSRKALLSEIRSMARIDHPHIVSFIGFNITPEFGLSCIFEFMEGRTLRHLLDNPKQFARLTWSNEKINIACDIASAMAYMHGLKPQLLHRNMKASKVLLTNRKQAKLSGFGSSRDRTFDCDMTTGVTDIQWSAPELFIDGEDYDEKVDVYSFGVLLTELDTGAMPYAVEAAGMTLPDLTVKLVTGELRPSVSVTCPEVVAKIIKQCLQHDKALRPTSDRVLEMLQHARVELKAERDARLGLDALQ
;
A
#
# COMPACT_ATOMS: atom_id res chain seq x y z
N MET A 1 -48.14 -40.65 25.08
CA MET A 1 -47.08 -41.09 26.02
C MET A 1 -45.88 -41.39 25.18
N GLY A 2 -44.84 -40.58 25.30
CA GLY A 2 -43.60 -40.72 24.54
C GLY A 2 -42.72 -39.54 24.82
N THR A 3 -41.91 -39.63 25.88
CA THR A 3 -40.98 -38.61 26.38
C THR A 3 -39.81 -38.46 25.45
N CYS A 4 -39.59 -37.27 24.91
CA CYS A 4 -38.43 -36.91 24.14
C CYS A 4 -37.34 -36.47 25.11
N SER A 5 -36.28 -37.27 25.22
CA SER A 5 -35.08 -37.03 26.00
C SER A 5 -34.16 -36.08 25.25
N SER A 6 -33.93 -34.88 25.77
CA SER A 6 -32.97 -33.92 25.28
C SER A 6 -31.56 -34.30 25.73
N THR A 7 -30.72 -34.74 24.82
CA THR A 7 -29.28 -34.91 25.05
C THR A 7 -28.59 -33.54 24.91
N GLN A 8 -28.18 -32.98 26.01
CA GLN A 8 -27.24 -31.84 26.07
C GLN A 8 -25.86 -32.30 25.60
N THR A 9 -25.36 -31.69 24.54
CA THR A 9 -23.96 -31.76 24.14
C THR A 9 -23.12 -30.96 25.15
N PRO A 10 -22.01 -31.47 25.65
CA PRO A 10 -21.15 -30.72 26.56
C PRO A 10 -20.47 -29.58 25.82
N ALA A 11 -20.53 -28.39 26.40
CA ALA A 11 -19.78 -27.22 25.96
C ALA A 11 -18.28 -27.51 25.97
N TYR A 12 -17.66 -27.41 24.82
CA TYR A 12 -16.20 -27.45 24.66
C TYR A 12 -15.64 -26.17 25.30
N VAL A 13 -15.01 -26.33 26.45
CA VAL A 13 -14.19 -25.29 27.06
C VAL A 13 -12.91 -25.24 26.26
N GLU A 14 -12.77 -24.25 25.37
CA GLU A 14 -11.50 -23.94 24.72
C GLU A 14 -10.50 -23.53 25.81
N THR A 15 -9.53 -24.40 26.03
CA THR A 15 -8.33 -24.02 26.77
C THR A 15 -7.58 -22.98 25.93
N PRO A 16 -7.18 -21.85 26.51
CA PRO A 16 -6.44 -20.83 25.75
C PRO A 16 -5.11 -21.43 25.26
N ASP A 17 -4.87 -21.24 23.96
CA ASP A 17 -3.64 -21.64 23.27
C ASP A 17 -2.43 -21.09 24.02
N PRO A 18 -1.48 -21.91 24.48
CA PRO A 18 -0.25 -21.45 25.13
C PRO A 18 0.67 -20.62 24.23
N ALA A 19 0.36 -20.52 22.94
CA ALA A 19 1.03 -19.68 21.95
C ALA A 19 0.40 -18.27 21.81
N ALA A 20 -0.42 -17.80 22.77
CA ALA A 20 -0.77 -16.38 22.83
C ALA A 20 0.54 -15.59 22.80
N THR A 21 0.81 -14.96 21.67
CA THR A 21 2.11 -14.36 21.37
C THR A 21 2.49 -13.40 22.51
N ARG A 22 3.75 -13.37 22.89
CA ARG A 22 4.37 -12.41 23.83
C ARG A 22 3.86 -10.99 23.59
N SER A 23 3.60 -10.64 22.34
CA SER A 23 2.97 -9.43 21.81
C SER A 23 1.61 -9.13 22.46
N GLN A 24 0.70 -10.11 22.57
CA GLN A 24 -0.64 -9.91 23.12
C GLN A 24 -0.61 -9.69 24.65
N ARG A 25 0.32 -10.34 25.35
CA ARG A 25 0.51 -10.13 26.80
C ARG A 25 1.05 -8.72 27.07
N SER A 26 2.05 -8.28 26.32
CA SER A 26 2.63 -6.94 26.43
C SER A 26 1.61 -5.84 26.10
N MET A 27 0.70 -6.10 25.15
CA MET A 27 -0.39 -5.19 24.83
C MET A 27 -1.37 -5.02 26.01
N ALA A 28 -1.73 -6.12 26.66
CA ALA A 28 -2.60 -6.07 27.83
C ALA A 28 -1.94 -5.31 29.00
N GLU A 29 -0.64 -5.50 29.21
CA GLU A 29 0.15 -4.77 30.20
C GLU A 29 0.25 -3.27 29.86
N PHE A 30 0.42 -2.93 28.60
CA PHE A 30 0.43 -1.54 28.13
C PHE A 30 -0.89 -0.84 28.42
N ILE A 31 -2.03 -1.46 28.06
CA ILE A 31 -3.36 -0.91 28.32
C ILE A 31 -3.64 -0.79 29.82
N GLN A 32 -3.25 -1.80 30.61
CA GLN A 32 -3.45 -1.78 32.06
C GLN A 32 -2.56 -0.74 32.75
N SER A 33 -1.34 -0.51 32.27
CA SER A 33 -0.44 0.49 32.84
C SER A 33 -0.95 1.92 32.70
N GLU A 34 -1.74 2.18 31.66
CA GLU A 34 -2.36 3.49 31.41
C GLU A 34 -3.64 3.72 32.23
N ASN A 35 -4.36 2.64 32.59
CA ASN A 35 -5.66 2.71 33.28
C ASN A 35 -5.58 2.57 34.81
N ASN A 36 -4.38 2.50 35.40
CA ASN A 36 -4.24 2.34 36.86
C ASN A 36 -4.06 3.69 37.56
N PRO A 37 -5.10 4.21 38.28
CA PRO A 37 -5.05 5.51 38.94
C PRO A 37 -4.16 5.53 40.22
N ASN A 38 -3.60 4.39 40.67
CA ASN A 38 -2.88 4.26 41.93
C ASN A 38 -1.37 4.03 41.78
N ARG A 39 -0.72 4.48 40.71
CA ARG A 39 0.75 4.48 40.67
C ARG A 39 1.32 5.58 41.55
N SER A 40 1.57 5.23 42.82
CA SER A 40 2.45 5.99 43.68
C SER A 40 3.86 6.04 43.05
N ARG A 41 4.37 7.26 42.98
CA ARG A 41 5.65 7.67 42.44
C ARG A 41 6.81 6.73 42.78
N ALA A 42 7.32 6.01 41.78
CA ALA A 42 8.70 5.54 41.76
C ALA A 42 9.47 6.38 40.73
N PRO A 43 10.75 6.72 40.94
CA PRO A 43 11.46 7.74 40.17
C PRO A 43 12.02 7.16 38.87
N THR A 44 11.25 7.17 37.85
CA THR A 44 11.71 7.01 36.45
C THR A 44 11.36 8.26 35.67
N SER A 45 11.71 9.42 36.22
CA SER A 45 11.29 10.73 35.71
C SER A 45 12.24 11.36 34.68
N LEU A 46 13.30 10.68 34.26
CA LEU A 46 14.29 11.30 33.35
C LEU A 46 13.84 11.34 31.86
N THR A 47 12.92 10.47 31.45
CA THR A 47 12.47 10.43 30.05
C THR A 47 11.28 11.36 29.77
N LYS A 48 10.34 11.48 30.69
CA LYS A 48 9.15 12.33 30.46
C LYS A 48 9.45 13.83 30.53
N THR A 49 10.29 14.25 31.47
CA THR A 49 10.57 15.68 31.69
C THR A 49 11.50 16.29 30.63
N SER A 50 12.47 15.52 30.12
CA SER A 50 13.33 15.97 29.03
C SER A 50 12.61 16.02 27.70
N PHE A 51 11.70 15.08 27.44
CA PHE A 51 10.90 15.04 26.21
C PHE A 51 9.89 16.18 26.13
N THR A 52 9.18 16.47 27.22
CA THR A 52 8.21 17.56 27.29
C THR A 52 8.87 18.96 27.21
N ASN A 53 10.04 19.15 27.79
CA ASN A 53 10.76 20.42 27.73
C ASN A 53 11.38 20.72 26.36
N SER A 54 11.82 19.71 25.61
CA SER A 54 12.31 19.87 24.26
C SER A 54 11.21 20.25 23.26
N LEU A 55 9.98 19.74 23.45
CA LEU A 55 8.84 20.02 22.58
C LEU A 55 8.18 21.38 22.84
N VAL A 56 8.23 21.89 24.07
CA VAL A 56 7.64 23.18 24.46
C VAL A 56 8.33 24.36 23.80
N HIS A 57 9.63 24.24 23.49
CA HIS A 57 10.40 25.34 22.88
C HIS A 57 10.22 25.47 21.36
N SER A 58 9.67 24.46 20.67
CA SER A 58 9.52 24.44 19.20
C SER A 58 8.08 24.62 18.70
N GLY A 59 7.10 24.79 19.57
CA GLY A 59 5.68 24.80 19.20
C GLY A 59 5.18 23.44 18.67
N SER A 60 5.91 22.36 18.94
CA SER A 60 5.59 21.00 18.48
C SER A 60 4.50 20.38 19.37
N ILE A 61 3.68 19.53 18.76
CA ILE A 61 2.66 18.75 19.49
C ILE A 61 3.35 17.86 20.51
N ARG A 62 2.87 17.87 21.76
CA ARG A 62 3.29 16.90 22.78
C ARG A 62 2.73 15.53 22.41
N PHE A 63 3.48 14.47 22.72
CA PHE A 63 2.98 13.10 22.54
C PHE A 63 1.63 12.87 23.27
N ASP A 64 1.43 13.53 24.42
CA ASP A 64 0.19 13.52 25.18
C ASP A 64 -0.97 14.28 24.54
N ASP A 65 -0.67 15.24 23.65
CA ASP A 65 -1.66 16.05 22.91
C ASP A 65 -2.05 15.38 21.56
N VAL A 66 -1.33 14.36 21.13
CA VAL A 66 -1.65 13.60 19.92
C VAL A 66 -2.76 12.59 20.25
N HIS A 67 -4.00 13.01 20.12
CA HIS A 67 -5.28 12.28 20.13
C HIS A 67 -5.17 10.81 20.62
N ARG A 68 -4.96 10.60 21.93
CA ARG A 68 -4.87 9.27 22.54
C ARG A 68 -6.10 8.42 22.28
N ASP A 69 -7.26 9.05 22.06
CA ASP A 69 -8.50 8.34 21.80
C ASP A 69 -8.46 7.60 20.48
N ASP A 70 -7.87 8.19 19.42
CA ASP A 70 -7.68 7.51 18.13
C ASP A 70 -6.75 6.29 18.27
N TYR A 71 -5.71 6.39 19.10
CA TYR A 71 -4.81 5.25 19.35
C TYR A 71 -5.48 4.18 20.21
N LYS A 72 -6.29 4.55 21.20
CA LYS A 72 -7.06 3.59 22.02
C LYS A 72 -8.03 2.80 21.15
N GLU A 73 -8.77 3.48 20.26
CA GLU A 73 -9.66 2.82 19.33
C GLU A 73 -8.92 1.83 18.44
N MET A 74 -7.80 2.26 17.83
CA MET A 74 -6.98 1.40 16.99
C MET A 74 -6.40 0.20 17.76
N LEU A 75 -5.90 0.41 18.97
CA LEU A 75 -5.37 -0.64 19.84
C LEU A 75 -6.46 -1.65 20.21
N ALA A 76 -7.69 -1.18 20.45
CA ALA A 76 -8.84 -2.04 20.76
C ALA A 76 -9.29 -2.85 19.53
N MET A 77 -9.24 -2.27 18.32
CA MET A 77 -9.67 -2.92 17.11
C MET A 77 -8.63 -3.90 16.53
N TYR A 78 -7.33 -3.63 16.71
CA TYR A 78 -6.25 -4.38 16.06
C TYR A 78 -5.16 -4.84 17.03
N PRO A 79 -5.51 -5.43 18.20
CA PRO A 79 -4.53 -5.85 19.21
C PRO A 79 -3.55 -6.91 18.69
N GLN A 80 -3.97 -7.73 17.72
CA GLN A 80 -3.16 -8.78 17.11
C GLN A 80 -1.99 -8.23 16.27
N PHE A 81 -2.02 -6.95 15.89
CA PHE A 81 -0.97 -6.30 15.10
C PHE A 81 -0.04 -5.43 15.95
N TRP A 82 -0.19 -5.47 17.29
CA TRP A 82 0.74 -4.77 18.17
C TRP A 82 2.10 -5.46 18.18
N VAL A 83 3.14 -4.71 17.86
CA VAL A 83 4.53 -5.16 17.92
C VAL A 83 5.22 -4.47 19.11
N VAL A 84 5.82 -5.27 19.99
CA VAL A 84 6.54 -4.75 21.16
C VAL A 84 7.69 -3.86 20.68
N PRO A 85 7.80 -2.62 21.16
CA PRO A 85 8.85 -1.70 20.70
C PRO A 85 10.27 -2.25 20.87
N GLU A 86 10.52 -3.01 21.92
CA GLU A 86 11.82 -3.62 22.25
C GLU A 86 12.22 -4.74 21.27
N ASP A 87 11.27 -5.34 20.58
CA ASP A 87 11.52 -6.39 19.58
C ASP A 87 11.87 -5.77 18.19
N VAL A 88 11.88 -4.43 18.08
CA VAL A 88 12.14 -3.72 16.83
C VAL A 88 13.47 -2.97 16.89
N GLU A 89 14.46 -3.49 16.21
CA GLU A 89 15.75 -2.82 16.00
C GLU A 89 15.69 -1.93 14.74
N ARG A 90 16.02 -0.64 14.88
CA ARG A 90 16.09 0.31 13.76
C ARG A 90 17.55 0.45 13.34
N THR A 91 17.85 0.23 12.05
CA THR A 91 19.24 0.12 11.58
C THR A 91 19.66 1.24 10.64
N ARG A 92 18.86 1.57 9.64
CA ARG A 92 19.24 2.51 8.60
C ARG A 92 18.08 3.37 8.13
N ALA A 93 18.24 4.69 8.15
CA ALA A 93 17.29 5.62 7.55
C ALA A 93 17.21 5.42 6.03
N ILE A 94 15.98 5.50 5.51
CA ILE A 94 15.67 5.50 4.08
C ILE A 94 15.11 6.89 3.74
N PRO A 95 15.64 7.59 2.72
CA PRO A 95 15.15 8.92 2.38
C PRO A 95 13.66 8.93 2.03
N SER A 96 12.91 9.85 2.64
CA SER A 96 11.50 10.09 2.39
C SER A 96 11.14 11.57 2.62
N ASN A 97 10.19 12.09 1.83
CA ASN A 97 9.81 13.50 1.90
C ASN A 97 8.71 13.79 2.93
N TYR A 98 7.99 12.78 3.42
CA TYR A 98 6.76 12.99 4.20
C TYR A 98 6.78 12.36 5.60
N MET A 99 7.46 11.24 5.76
CA MET A 99 7.49 10.46 6.99
C MET A 99 8.92 10.02 7.27
N LYS A 100 9.21 9.66 8.50
CA LYS A 100 10.45 9.00 8.83
C LYS A 100 10.36 7.55 8.39
N THR A 101 11.25 7.12 7.49
CA THR A 101 11.30 5.76 6.97
C THR A 101 12.66 5.14 7.23
N GLU A 102 12.66 3.90 7.69
CA GLU A 102 13.84 3.19 8.15
C GLU A 102 13.77 1.70 7.78
N MET A 103 14.92 1.10 7.58
CA MET A 103 15.09 -0.35 7.62
C MET A 103 15.39 -0.75 9.05
N GLY A 104 14.91 -1.93 9.44
CA GLY A 104 15.18 -2.51 10.74
C GLY A 104 15.03 -4.02 10.74
N HIS A 105 15.03 -4.60 11.94
CA HIS A 105 14.75 -6.01 12.16
C HIS A 105 13.67 -6.16 13.24
N CYS A 106 12.82 -7.17 13.07
CA CYS A 106 11.88 -7.64 14.05
C CYS A 106 12.07 -9.16 14.15
N ASP A 107 12.49 -9.68 15.30
CA ASP A 107 12.83 -11.11 15.48
C ASP A 107 13.75 -11.65 14.38
N ALA A 108 14.84 -10.96 14.09
CA ALA A 108 15.82 -11.26 13.02
C ALA A 108 15.27 -11.14 11.58
N THR A 109 14.01 -10.83 11.36
CA THR A 109 13.43 -10.60 10.04
C THR A 109 13.61 -9.13 9.64
N ALA A 110 14.13 -8.89 8.43
CA ALA A 110 14.27 -7.53 7.91
C ALA A 110 12.90 -6.88 7.70
N VAL A 111 12.73 -5.66 8.22
CA VAL A 111 11.47 -4.90 8.17
C VAL A 111 11.68 -3.50 7.63
N PHE A 112 10.62 -2.95 7.03
CA PHE A 112 10.49 -1.55 6.66
C PHE A 112 9.60 -0.84 7.67
N LEU A 113 10.10 0.24 8.22
CA LEU A 113 9.43 1.05 9.24
C LEU A 113 9.00 2.39 8.66
N LYS A 114 7.76 2.77 8.92
CA LYS A 114 7.19 4.05 8.53
C LYS A 114 6.63 4.72 9.76
N SER A 115 7.24 5.83 10.19
CA SER A 115 6.95 6.51 11.45
C SER A 115 6.63 7.98 11.24
N LEU A 116 6.03 8.61 12.25
CA LEU A 116 5.89 10.05 12.28
C LEU A 116 7.26 10.73 12.33
N ASP A 117 7.39 11.84 11.62
CA ASP A 117 8.53 12.74 11.77
C ASP A 117 8.13 13.87 12.73
N LEU A 118 8.42 13.69 14.02
CA LEU A 118 8.03 14.61 15.08
C LEU A 118 8.76 15.97 15.03
N LYS A 119 9.70 16.16 14.07
CA LYS A 119 10.39 17.44 13.83
C LYS A 119 9.63 18.34 12.86
N ARG A 120 8.57 17.84 12.24
CA ARG A 120 7.74 18.60 11.29
C ARG A 120 6.73 19.49 11.99
N SER A 121 6.06 20.33 11.20
CA SER A 121 4.96 21.15 11.71
C SER A 121 3.81 20.30 12.25
N PRO A 122 3.03 20.81 13.23
CA PRO A 122 1.88 20.08 13.78
C PRO A 122 0.88 19.62 12.72
N ALA A 123 0.62 20.44 11.72
CA ALA A 123 -0.29 20.09 10.62
C ALA A 123 0.23 18.93 9.76
N GLU A 124 1.54 18.87 9.50
CA GLU A 124 2.16 17.78 8.75
C GLU A 124 2.19 16.48 9.57
N ILE A 125 2.46 16.56 10.88
CA ILE A 125 2.40 15.40 11.79
C ILE A 125 0.99 14.82 11.80
N GLU A 126 -0.04 15.70 11.95
CA GLU A 126 -1.44 15.27 11.96
C GLU A 126 -1.86 14.62 10.64
N LYS A 127 -1.45 15.19 9.51
CA LYS A 127 -1.66 14.62 8.18
C LYS A 127 -1.01 13.23 8.06
N SER A 128 0.22 13.10 8.51
CA SER A 128 0.98 11.84 8.50
C SER A 128 0.35 10.79 9.43
N ARG A 129 -0.12 11.23 10.60
CA ARG A 129 -0.83 10.38 11.57
C ARG A 129 -2.11 9.80 10.97
N LYS A 130 -2.94 10.62 10.36
CA LYS A 130 -4.18 10.16 9.68
C LYS A 130 -3.87 9.18 8.57
N ALA A 131 -2.80 9.40 7.80
CA ALA A 131 -2.38 8.49 6.75
C ALA A 131 -1.91 7.13 7.30
N LEU A 132 -1.14 7.11 8.40
CA LEU A 132 -0.72 5.86 9.06
C LEU A 132 -1.91 5.09 9.66
N LEU A 133 -2.84 5.78 10.31
CA LEU A 133 -4.06 5.16 10.84
C LEU A 133 -4.92 4.56 9.72
N SER A 134 -5.06 5.26 8.60
CA SER A 134 -5.76 4.75 7.41
C SER A 134 -5.03 3.52 6.83
N GLU A 135 -3.71 3.56 6.78
CA GLU A 135 -2.89 2.45 6.29
C GLU A 135 -3.04 1.21 7.18
N ILE A 136 -3.04 1.35 8.51
CA ILE A 136 -3.28 0.25 9.45
C ILE A 136 -4.68 -0.36 9.23
N ARG A 137 -5.73 0.48 9.16
CA ARG A 137 -7.10 0.00 8.94
C ARG A 137 -7.24 -0.79 7.64
N SER A 138 -6.59 -0.34 6.58
CA SER A 138 -6.59 -1.02 5.29
C SER A 138 -5.79 -2.33 5.34
N MET A 139 -4.55 -2.26 5.85
CA MET A 139 -3.62 -3.38 5.83
C MET A 139 -3.99 -4.50 6.79
N ALA A 140 -4.66 -4.20 7.91
CA ALA A 140 -5.14 -5.21 8.86
C ALA A 140 -6.18 -6.19 8.26
N ARG A 141 -6.72 -5.90 7.07
CA ARG A 141 -7.72 -6.72 6.35
C ARG A 141 -7.14 -7.44 5.15
N ILE A 142 -5.86 -7.22 4.85
CA ILE A 142 -5.20 -7.68 3.62
C ILE A 142 -4.25 -8.82 3.96
N ASP A 143 -4.43 -9.93 3.24
CA ASP A 143 -3.47 -11.03 3.19
C ASP A 143 -3.41 -11.54 1.74
N HIS A 144 -2.36 -11.17 0.99
CA HIS A 144 -2.22 -11.53 -0.41
C HIS A 144 -0.75 -11.56 -0.84
N PRO A 145 -0.29 -12.57 -1.61
CA PRO A 145 1.12 -12.75 -1.98
C PRO A 145 1.72 -11.59 -2.79
N HIS A 146 0.89 -10.82 -3.51
CA HIS A 146 1.30 -9.67 -4.31
C HIS A 146 0.94 -8.32 -3.68
N ILE A 147 0.73 -8.29 -2.36
CA ILE A 147 0.65 -7.08 -1.55
C ILE A 147 1.72 -7.18 -0.46
N VAL A 148 2.37 -6.06 -0.16
CA VAL A 148 3.38 -6.00 0.90
C VAL A 148 2.76 -6.40 2.23
N SER A 149 3.37 -7.35 2.93
CA SER A 149 2.84 -7.87 4.20
C SER A 149 2.95 -6.81 5.29
N PHE A 150 1.85 -6.58 5.98
CA PHE A 150 1.79 -5.77 7.18
C PHE A 150 2.09 -6.64 8.39
N ILE A 151 3.18 -6.32 9.11
CA ILE A 151 3.60 -7.07 10.29
C ILE A 151 2.87 -6.54 11.52
N GLY A 152 2.74 -5.19 11.60
CA GLY A 152 2.05 -4.58 12.71
C GLY A 152 2.41 -3.12 12.89
N PHE A 153 2.15 -2.62 14.09
CA PHE A 153 2.43 -1.24 14.48
C PHE A 153 2.87 -1.15 15.93
N ASN A 154 3.56 -0.07 16.27
CA ASN A 154 3.84 0.32 17.65
C ASN A 154 3.77 1.82 17.84
N ILE A 155 3.78 2.25 19.10
CA ILE A 155 3.77 3.66 19.48
C ILE A 155 4.88 3.86 20.50
N THR A 156 5.77 4.81 20.22
CA THR A 156 6.88 5.15 21.14
C THR A 156 6.98 6.66 21.32
N PRO A 157 7.53 7.14 22.44
CA PRO A 157 7.74 8.58 22.64
C PRO A 157 8.67 9.21 21.60
N GLU A 158 9.63 8.45 21.07
CA GLU A 158 10.65 8.96 20.12
C GLU A 158 10.13 9.04 18.69
N PHE A 159 9.28 8.10 18.25
CA PHE A 159 8.83 7.97 16.87
C PHE A 159 7.33 8.17 16.68
N GLY A 160 6.58 8.31 17.78
CA GLY A 160 5.13 8.29 17.72
C GLY A 160 4.60 6.97 17.14
N LEU A 161 3.53 7.05 16.36
CA LEU A 161 2.98 5.89 15.65
C LEU A 161 3.92 5.42 14.54
N SER A 162 4.19 4.14 14.51
CA SER A 162 5.02 3.47 13.50
C SER A 162 4.30 2.26 12.93
N CYS A 163 4.26 2.14 11.61
CA CYS A 163 3.81 0.95 10.89
C CYS A 163 5.02 0.11 10.47
N ILE A 164 4.91 -1.19 10.57
CA ILE A 164 5.97 -2.17 10.31
C ILE A 164 5.53 -3.09 9.21
N PHE A 165 6.33 -3.17 8.16
CA PHE A 165 6.07 -3.98 6.96
C PHE A 165 7.25 -4.91 6.67
N GLU A 166 7.03 -5.94 5.87
CA GLU A 166 8.15 -6.70 5.31
C GLU A 166 9.10 -5.80 4.52
N PHE A 167 10.38 -6.08 4.58
CA PHE A 167 11.38 -5.35 3.80
C PHE A 167 11.51 -5.96 2.40
N MET A 168 11.42 -5.11 1.36
CA MET A 168 11.49 -5.52 -0.04
C MET A 168 12.86 -5.14 -0.63
N GLU A 169 13.72 -6.11 -0.82
CA GLU A 169 15.13 -5.93 -1.20
C GLU A 169 15.32 -5.42 -2.64
N GLY A 170 14.39 -5.76 -3.54
CA GLY A 170 14.43 -5.36 -4.96
C GLY A 170 14.04 -3.91 -5.23
N ARG A 171 13.72 -3.14 -4.17
CA ARG A 171 13.30 -1.73 -4.27
C ARG A 171 12.01 -1.54 -5.07
N THR A 172 11.74 -0.32 -5.53
CA THR A 172 10.55 -0.01 -6.32
C THR A 172 10.72 -0.40 -7.78
N LEU A 173 9.59 -0.72 -8.45
CA LEU A 173 9.57 -0.91 -9.90
C LEU A 173 10.08 0.34 -10.62
N ARG A 174 9.73 1.56 -10.15
CA ARG A 174 10.25 2.80 -10.75
C ARG A 174 11.79 2.84 -10.71
N HIS A 175 12.41 2.46 -9.60
CA HIS A 175 13.87 2.38 -9.52
C HIS A 175 14.49 1.42 -10.54
N LEU A 176 13.83 0.29 -10.81
CA LEU A 176 14.26 -0.65 -11.84
C LEU A 176 14.10 -0.06 -13.24
N LEU A 177 12.95 0.60 -13.51
CA LEU A 177 12.67 1.22 -14.80
C LEU A 177 13.59 2.40 -15.11
N ASP A 178 14.00 3.18 -14.10
CA ASP A 178 14.95 4.30 -14.22
C ASP A 178 16.38 3.85 -14.53
N ASN A 179 16.68 2.56 -14.42
CA ASN A 179 17.99 2.01 -14.76
C ASN A 179 17.99 1.45 -16.20
N PRO A 180 18.59 2.14 -17.20
CA PRO A 180 18.51 1.72 -18.60
C PRO A 180 19.04 0.31 -18.86
N LYS A 181 20.10 -0.09 -18.12
CA LYS A 181 20.71 -1.43 -18.26
C LYS A 181 19.80 -2.53 -17.73
N GLN A 182 19.04 -2.26 -16.67
CA GLN A 182 18.08 -3.21 -16.11
C GLN A 182 16.80 -3.25 -16.95
N PHE A 183 16.28 -2.08 -17.33
CA PHE A 183 15.10 -1.97 -18.19
C PHE A 183 15.26 -2.70 -19.52
N ALA A 184 16.42 -2.54 -20.20
CA ALA A 184 16.71 -3.19 -21.47
C ALA A 184 16.66 -4.73 -21.41
N ARG A 185 16.72 -5.33 -20.22
CA ARG A 185 16.62 -6.79 -20.02
C ARG A 185 15.21 -7.27 -19.77
N LEU A 186 14.26 -6.36 -19.59
CA LEU A 186 12.87 -6.72 -19.32
C LEU A 186 12.12 -6.94 -20.64
N THR A 187 11.46 -8.07 -20.76
CA THR A 187 10.65 -8.42 -21.92
C THR A 187 9.20 -8.69 -21.54
N TRP A 188 8.28 -8.43 -22.47
CA TRP A 188 6.87 -8.78 -22.26
C TRP A 188 6.63 -10.29 -22.26
N SER A 189 7.47 -11.06 -22.92
CA SER A 189 7.39 -12.53 -22.90
C SER A 189 7.89 -13.16 -21.60
N ASN A 190 8.39 -12.37 -20.63
CA ASN A 190 8.89 -12.88 -19.35
C ASN A 190 8.59 -11.90 -18.17
N GLU A 191 9.51 -10.99 -17.85
CA GLU A 191 9.45 -10.22 -16.60
C GLU A 191 8.27 -9.25 -16.57
N LYS A 192 8.06 -8.46 -17.64
CA LYS A 192 7.01 -7.42 -17.67
C LYS A 192 5.63 -8.02 -17.49
N ILE A 193 5.31 -9.12 -18.17
CA ILE A 193 4.00 -9.76 -18.09
C ILE A 193 3.75 -10.37 -16.69
N ASN A 194 4.79 -10.94 -16.06
CA ASN A 194 4.67 -11.49 -14.72
C ASN A 194 4.41 -10.38 -13.70
N ILE A 195 5.18 -9.27 -13.74
CA ILE A 195 4.94 -8.09 -12.91
C ILE A 195 3.52 -7.56 -13.09
N ALA A 196 3.04 -7.46 -14.34
CA ALA A 196 1.68 -7.02 -14.63
C ALA A 196 0.62 -7.95 -14.03
N CYS A 197 0.79 -9.28 -14.16
CA CYS A 197 -0.11 -10.27 -13.56
C CYS A 197 -0.12 -10.20 -12.03
N ASP A 198 1.05 -10.03 -11.39
CA ASP A 198 1.18 -9.93 -9.95
C ASP A 198 0.36 -8.74 -9.41
N ILE A 199 0.51 -7.57 -10.06
CA ILE A 199 -0.20 -6.34 -9.65
C ILE A 199 -1.70 -6.46 -9.93
N ALA A 200 -2.09 -7.02 -11.10
CA ALA A 200 -3.51 -7.24 -11.42
C ALA A 200 -4.17 -8.21 -10.44
N SER A 201 -3.44 -9.25 -9.98
CA SER A 201 -3.92 -10.16 -8.94
C SER A 201 -4.16 -9.43 -7.60
N ALA A 202 -3.24 -8.55 -7.19
CA ALA A 202 -3.43 -7.71 -6.01
C ALA A 202 -4.65 -6.80 -6.16
N MET A 203 -4.83 -6.17 -7.32
CA MET A 203 -5.96 -5.29 -7.62
C MET A 203 -7.29 -6.06 -7.58
N ALA A 204 -7.38 -7.23 -8.20
CA ALA A 204 -8.58 -8.07 -8.20
C ALA A 204 -8.94 -8.50 -6.77
N TYR A 205 -7.95 -8.91 -5.98
CA TYR A 205 -8.15 -9.25 -4.57
C TYR A 205 -8.74 -8.09 -3.76
N MET A 206 -8.18 -6.87 -3.86
CA MET A 206 -8.69 -5.70 -3.14
C MET A 206 -10.10 -5.34 -3.52
N HIS A 207 -10.42 -5.39 -4.81
CA HIS A 207 -11.75 -5.08 -5.32
C HIS A 207 -12.79 -6.15 -4.98
N GLY A 208 -12.36 -7.38 -4.69
CA GLY A 208 -13.21 -8.47 -4.19
C GLY A 208 -13.52 -8.41 -2.69
N LEU A 209 -12.83 -7.60 -1.90
CA LEU A 209 -13.07 -7.46 -0.46
C LEU A 209 -14.44 -6.87 -0.15
N LYS A 210 -14.96 -7.16 1.04
CA LYS A 210 -16.21 -6.60 1.55
C LYS A 210 -15.96 -5.94 2.92
N PRO A 211 -16.09 -4.62 3.03
CA PRO A 211 -16.31 -3.68 1.92
C PRO A 211 -15.13 -3.62 0.97
N GLN A 212 -15.39 -3.26 -0.28
CA GLN A 212 -14.41 -3.14 -1.35
C GLN A 212 -13.32 -2.12 -0.99
N LEU A 213 -12.06 -2.44 -1.28
CA LEU A 213 -10.93 -1.56 -1.01
C LEU A 213 -10.35 -1.00 -2.31
N LEU A 214 -10.27 0.31 -2.42
CA LEU A 214 -9.66 1.03 -3.53
C LEU A 214 -8.27 1.53 -3.12
N HIS A 215 -7.27 1.34 -3.99
CA HIS A 215 -5.90 1.78 -3.74
C HIS A 215 -5.71 3.29 -3.98
N ARG A 216 -6.27 3.82 -5.08
CA ARG A 216 -6.32 5.23 -5.48
C ARG A 216 -4.96 5.89 -5.76
N ASN A 217 -3.87 5.13 -5.75
CA ASN A 217 -2.53 5.65 -6.05
C ASN A 217 -1.61 4.56 -6.65
N MET A 218 -2.10 3.85 -7.68
CA MET A 218 -1.31 2.81 -8.35
C MET A 218 -0.34 3.43 -9.34
N LYS A 219 0.96 3.17 -9.17
CA LYS A 219 2.06 3.64 -10.03
C LYS A 219 3.33 2.83 -9.78
N ALA A 220 4.30 2.87 -10.68
CA ALA A 220 5.53 2.08 -10.56
C ALA A 220 6.32 2.34 -9.27
N SER A 221 6.24 3.53 -8.67
CA SER A 221 6.88 3.83 -7.39
C SER A 221 6.16 3.22 -6.16
N LYS A 222 4.95 2.68 -6.34
CA LYS A 222 4.18 1.96 -5.30
C LYS A 222 4.23 0.44 -5.47
N VAL A 223 4.91 -0.04 -6.49
CA VAL A 223 5.20 -1.46 -6.70
C VAL A 223 6.60 -1.74 -6.20
N LEU A 224 6.73 -2.65 -5.23
CA LEU A 224 7.99 -3.14 -4.70
C LEU A 224 8.31 -4.52 -5.30
N LEU A 225 9.58 -4.82 -5.41
CA LEU A 225 10.06 -6.06 -6.03
C LEU A 225 10.84 -6.89 -5.02
N THR A 226 10.72 -8.20 -5.13
CA THR A 226 11.66 -9.14 -4.51
C THR A 226 12.94 -9.21 -5.35
N ASN A 227 14.00 -9.83 -4.81
CA ASN A 227 15.22 -10.15 -5.57
C ASN A 227 14.95 -11.00 -6.82
N ARG A 228 13.84 -11.75 -6.83
CA ARG A 228 13.39 -12.55 -7.99
C ARG A 228 12.44 -11.79 -8.93
N LYS A 229 12.29 -10.48 -8.73
CA LYS A 229 11.38 -9.60 -9.48
C LYS A 229 9.90 -9.96 -9.38
N GLN A 230 9.47 -10.66 -8.33
CA GLN A 230 8.05 -10.77 -8.02
C GLN A 230 7.56 -9.42 -7.52
N ALA A 231 6.42 -8.97 -8.01
CA ALA A 231 5.89 -7.67 -7.66
C ALA A 231 4.92 -7.75 -6.47
N LYS A 232 5.01 -6.76 -5.59
CA LYS A 232 4.06 -6.53 -4.50
C LYS A 232 3.62 -5.08 -4.46
N LEU A 233 2.32 -4.85 -4.38
CA LEU A 233 1.72 -3.52 -4.27
C LEU A 233 1.90 -3.00 -2.85
N SER A 234 2.21 -1.70 -2.71
CA SER A 234 2.45 -1.02 -1.43
C SER A 234 1.83 0.38 -1.41
N GLY A 235 1.77 1.02 -0.24
CA GLY A 235 1.40 2.43 -0.14
C GLY A 235 -0.09 2.67 0.05
N PHE A 236 -0.72 1.93 0.93
CA PHE A 236 -2.14 1.96 1.25
C PHE A 236 -2.59 3.16 2.11
N GLY A 237 -1.72 4.11 2.39
CA GLY A 237 -2.07 5.33 3.15
C GLY A 237 -3.07 6.25 2.45
N SER A 238 -3.30 6.06 1.15
CA SER A 238 -4.34 6.73 0.36
C SER A 238 -5.55 5.84 0.08
N SER A 239 -5.49 4.58 0.50
CA SER A 239 -6.53 3.59 0.27
C SER A 239 -7.75 3.90 1.13
N ARG A 240 -8.93 3.64 0.59
CA ARG A 240 -10.18 3.90 1.28
C ARG A 240 -11.20 2.81 1.02
N ASP A 241 -12.04 2.62 2.04
CA ASP A 241 -13.20 1.77 2.00
C ASP A 241 -14.38 2.55 1.42
N ARG A 242 -15.04 2.02 0.40
CA ARG A 242 -16.16 2.69 -0.29
C ARG A 242 -17.31 3.08 0.65
N THR A 243 -17.45 2.40 1.79
CA THR A 243 -18.57 2.64 2.71
C THR A 243 -18.38 3.80 3.68
N PHE A 244 -17.14 4.31 3.86
CA PHE A 244 -16.80 5.33 4.87
C PHE A 244 -16.49 6.71 4.30
N ASP A 245 -16.55 6.91 2.98
CA ASP A 245 -16.14 8.16 2.36
C ASP A 245 -17.33 9.06 2.02
N CYS A 246 -17.70 9.94 2.97
CA CYS A 246 -18.57 11.08 2.69
C CYS A 246 -17.79 12.33 2.22
N ASP A 247 -16.45 12.34 2.35
CA ASP A 247 -15.62 13.49 1.99
C ASP A 247 -14.75 13.18 0.76
N MET A 248 -15.27 13.47 -0.42
CA MET A 248 -14.63 13.27 -1.72
C MET A 248 -13.51 14.27 -2.05
N THR A 249 -13.23 15.21 -1.16
CA THR A 249 -12.26 16.28 -1.38
C THR A 249 -10.91 15.99 -0.78
N THR A 250 -10.05 15.24 -1.46
CA THR A 250 -8.64 15.26 -1.09
C THR A 250 -7.75 15.22 -2.33
N GLY A 251 -6.99 16.28 -2.46
CA GLY A 251 -6.05 16.59 -3.50
C GLY A 251 -5.45 15.40 -4.24
N VAL A 252 -5.74 15.32 -5.51
CA VAL A 252 -5.10 14.39 -6.44
C VAL A 252 -3.64 14.80 -6.53
N THR A 253 -2.77 14.03 -5.86
CA THR A 253 -1.33 14.34 -5.78
C THR A 253 -0.55 13.88 -6.99
N ASP A 254 -1.10 12.92 -7.76
CA ASP A 254 -0.42 12.27 -8.87
C ASP A 254 -1.33 12.25 -10.12
N ILE A 255 -1.57 13.42 -10.67
CA ILE A 255 -2.48 13.68 -11.80
C ILE A 255 -2.26 12.72 -12.96
N GLN A 256 -1.00 12.42 -13.27
CA GLN A 256 -0.61 11.60 -14.42
C GLN A 256 -1.14 10.15 -14.35
N TRP A 257 -1.42 9.62 -13.17
CA TRP A 257 -1.97 8.28 -12.98
C TRP A 257 -3.46 8.26 -12.66
N SER A 258 -4.04 9.44 -12.43
CA SER A 258 -5.41 9.57 -11.94
C SER A 258 -6.42 9.47 -13.06
N ALA A 259 -7.52 8.77 -12.79
CA ALA A 259 -8.64 8.68 -13.72
C ALA A 259 -9.35 10.04 -13.87
N PRO A 260 -9.88 10.36 -15.07
CA PRO A 260 -10.51 11.65 -15.36
C PRO A 260 -11.63 12.04 -14.40
N GLU A 261 -12.45 11.07 -14.00
CA GLU A 261 -13.59 11.29 -13.09
C GLU A 261 -13.18 11.76 -11.69
N LEU A 262 -11.93 11.58 -11.28
CA LEU A 262 -11.44 12.10 -10.01
C LEU A 262 -11.25 13.62 -9.97
N PHE A 263 -11.34 14.28 -11.13
CA PHE A 263 -11.19 15.74 -11.27
C PHE A 263 -12.51 16.45 -11.54
N ILE A 264 -13.62 15.72 -11.61
CA ILE A 264 -14.94 16.26 -11.89
C ILE A 264 -15.72 16.34 -10.58
N ASP A 265 -16.01 17.57 -10.15
CA ASP A 265 -16.76 17.81 -8.91
C ASP A 265 -18.15 17.17 -8.97
N GLY A 266 -18.50 16.42 -7.93
CA GLY A 266 -19.82 15.78 -7.81
C GLY A 266 -19.96 14.47 -8.59
N GLU A 267 -18.93 14.00 -9.27
CA GLU A 267 -18.95 12.69 -9.90
C GLU A 267 -18.56 11.59 -8.89
N ASP A 268 -19.42 10.58 -8.77
CA ASP A 268 -19.12 9.39 -7.97
C ASP A 268 -18.08 8.51 -8.70
N TYR A 269 -17.14 7.91 -7.96
CA TYR A 269 -16.13 7.02 -8.49
C TYR A 269 -16.18 5.64 -7.83
N ASP A 270 -15.72 4.64 -8.52
CA ASP A 270 -15.67 3.25 -8.10
C ASP A 270 -14.27 2.65 -8.33
N GLU A 271 -14.15 1.32 -8.27
CA GLU A 271 -12.90 0.60 -8.48
C GLU A 271 -12.27 0.81 -9.87
N LYS A 272 -13.03 1.35 -10.83
CA LYS A 272 -12.52 1.62 -12.18
C LYS A 272 -11.44 2.71 -12.22
N VAL A 273 -11.33 3.51 -11.16
CA VAL A 273 -10.20 4.47 -11.03
C VAL A 273 -8.86 3.74 -10.88
N ASP A 274 -8.84 2.62 -10.15
CA ASP A 274 -7.63 1.80 -10.02
C ASP A 274 -7.30 1.07 -11.33
N VAL A 275 -8.32 0.64 -12.08
CA VAL A 275 -8.13 0.03 -13.41
C VAL A 275 -7.48 1.02 -14.37
N TYR A 276 -7.91 2.30 -14.35
CA TYR A 276 -7.27 3.35 -15.14
C TYR A 276 -5.82 3.56 -14.73
N SER A 277 -5.56 3.77 -13.43
CA SER A 277 -4.20 3.94 -12.90
C SER A 277 -3.30 2.75 -13.23
N PHE A 278 -3.83 1.53 -13.20
CA PHE A 278 -3.13 0.34 -13.64
C PHE A 278 -2.81 0.36 -15.13
N GLY A 279 -3.72 0.85 -15.97
CA GLY A 279 -3.45 1.07 -17.40
C GLY A 279 -2.27 2.01 -17.63
N VAL A 280 -2.19 3.11 -16.85
CA VAL A 280 -1.05 4.04 -16.88
C VAL A 280 0.23 3.36 -16.39
N LEU A 281 0.17 2.56 -15.32
CA LEU A 281 1.30 1.78 -14.82
C LEU A 281 1.84 0.80 -15.87
N LEU A 282 0.96 0.18 -16.65
CA LEU A 282 1.37 -0.69 -17.75
C LEU A 282 2.15 0.08 -18.84
N THR A 283 1.84 1.37 -19.08
CA THR A 283 2.64 2.19 -19.99
C THR A 283 4.02 2.54 -19.41
N GLU A 284 4.14 2.78 -18.09
CA GLU A 284 5.44 2.89 -17.43
C GLU A 284 6.26 1.61 -17.60
N LEU A 285 5.63 0.45 -17.40
CA LEU A 285 6.28 -0.85 -17.54
C LEU A 285 6.72 -1.14 -18.98
N ASP A 286 5.94 -0.69 -19.96
CA ASP A 286 6.25 -0.83 -21.37
C ASP A 286 7.42 0.05 -21.81
N THR A 287 7.33 1.35 -21.54
CA THR A 287 8.25 2.37 -22.05
C THR A 287 9.46 2.61 -21.17
N GLY A 288 9.39 2.28 -19.86
CA GLY A 288 10.37 2.67 -18.86
C GLY A 288 10.31 4.15 -18.48
N ALA A 289 9.53 4.96 -19.18
CA ALA A 289 9.42 6.40 -18.98
C ALA A 289 8.36 6.76 -17.92
N MET A 290 8.41 8.00 -17.44
CA MET A 290 7.30 8.59 -16.70
C MET A 290 6.10 8.77 -17.65
N PRO A 291 4.86 8.62 -17.14
CA PRO A 291 3.69 8.82 -17.97
C PRO A 291 3.67 10.22 -18.58
N TYR A 292 3.29 10.33 -19.84
CA TYR A 292 3.20 11.58 -20.60
C TYR A 292 4.53 12.34 -20.76
N ALA A 293 5.67 11.68 -20.59
CA ALA A 293 6.99 12.35 -20.68
C ALA A 293 7.22 13.02 -22.05
N VAL A 294 6.66 12.45 -23.12
CA VAL A 294 6.75 12.97 -24.49
C VAL A 294 5.54 13.86 -24.79
N GLU A 295 4.34 13.39 -24.52
CA GLU A 295 3.07 14.01 -24.88
C GLU A 295 2.83 15.34 -24.13
N ALA A 296 3.29 15.44 -22.88
CA ALA A 296 3.15 16.64 -22.07
C ALA A 296 4.40 17.53 -22.07
N ALA A 297 5.35 17.29 -22.96
CA ALA A 297 6.55 18.09 -23.05
C ALA A 297 6.21 19.58 -23.31
N GLY A 298 6.61 20.46 -22.39
CA GLY A 298 6.32 21.89 -22.45
C GLY A 298 4.93 22.33 -21.98
N MET A 299 4.07 21.40 -21.52
CA MET A 299 2.76 21.74 -20.95
C MET A 299 2.90 22.16 -19.49
N THR A 300 2.02 23.06 -19.05
CA THR A 300 1.83 23.34 -17.62
C THR A 300 0.97 22.26 -16.99
N LEU A 301 1.03 22.15 -15.64
CA LEU A 301 0.21 21.18 -14.92
C LEU A 301 -1.31 21.37 -15.13
N PRO A 302 -1.85 22.63 -15.12
CA PRO A 302 -3.24 22.87 -15.50
C PRO A 302 -3.59 22.41 -16.91
N ASP A 303 -2.75 22.69 -17.92
CA ASP A 303 -3.00 22.28 -19.32
C ASP A 303 -3.05 20.75 -19.45
N LEU A 304 -2.11 20.07 -18.77
CA LEU A 304 -2.11 18.61 -18.70
C LEU A 304 -3.41 18.09 -18.07
N THR A 305 -3.83 18.68 -16.95
CA THR A 305 -5.06 18.27 -16.26
C THR A 305 -6.28 18.41 -17.16
N VAL A 306 -6.45 19.55 -17.84
CA VAL A 306 -7.57 19.77 -18.76
C VAL A 306 -7.59 18.70 -19.85
N LYS A 307 -6.46 18.43 -20.50
CA LYS A 307 -6.39 17.43 -21.56
C LYS A 307 -6.62 15.99 -21.11
N LEU A 308 -6.24 15.66 -19.85
CA LEU A 308 -6.55 14.36 -19.25
C LEU A 308 -8.06 14.22 -19.00
N VAL A 309 -8.67 15.25 -18.41
CA VAL A 309 -10.10 15.27 -18.06
C VAL A 309 -10.97 15.26 -19.33
N THR A 310 -10.59 16.00 -20.38
CA THR A 310 -11.34 16.01 -21.65
C THR A 310 -11.11 14.77 -22.50
N GLY A 311 -10.15 13.92 -22.15
CA GLY A 311 -9.81 12.73 -22.92
C GLY A 311 -8.97 12.97 -24.17
N GLU A 312 -8.49 14.21 -24.37
CA GLU A 312 -7.63 14.56 -25.50
C GLU A 312 -6.24 13.93 -25.40
N LEU A 313 -5.78 13.63 -24.19
CA LEU A 313 -4.47 13.06 -23.94
C LEU A 313 -4.55 11.70 -23.27
N ARG A 314 -3.78 10.76 -23.77
CA ARG A 314 -3.56 9.43 -23.18
C ARG A 314 -2.08 9.08 -23.26
N PRO A 315 -1.53 8.30 -22.30
CA PRO A 315 -0.14 7.89 -22.39
C PRO A 315 0.03 6.89 -23.53
N SER A 316 1.09 7.05 -24.29
CA SER A 316 1.41 6.16 -25.41
C SER A 316 2.14 4.89 -24.96
N VAL A 317 2.10 3.88 -25.82
CA VAL A 317 2.89 2.64 -25.68
C VAL A 317 4.05 2.67 -26.69
N SER A 318 5.09 1.87 -26.42
CA SER A 318 6.22 1.74 -27.34
C SER A 318 5.80 1.04 -28.63
N VAL A 319 6.55 1.29 -29.70
CA VAL A 319 6.34 0.60 -31.00
C VAL A 319 6.62 -0.90 -30.92
N THR A 320 7.31 -1.34 -29.88
CA THR A 320 7.62 -2.75 -29.60
C THR A 320 6.66 -3.41 -28.62
N CYS A 321 5.64 -2.68 -28.15
CA CYS A 321 4.61 -3.25 -27.28
C CYS A 321 3.82 -4.33 -28.02
N PRO A 322 3.72 -5.56 -27.48
CA PRO A 322 2.90 -6.60 -28.11
C PRO A 322 1.44 -6.15 -28.27
N GLU A 323 0.83 -6.48 -29.39
CA GLU A 323 -0.54 -6.05 -29.71
C GLU A 323 -1.56 -6.46 -28.65
N VAL A 324 -1.42 -7.67 -28.11
CA VAL A 324 -2.28 -8.16 -27.02
C VAL A 324 -2.19 -7.29 -25.78
N VAL A 325 -0.99 -6.82 -25.41
CA VAL A 325 -0.76 -5.93 -24.24
C VAL A 325 -1.29 -4.53 -24.55
N ALA A 326 -1.01 -3.99 -25.72
CA ALA A 326 -1.51 -2.67 -26.14
C ALA A 326 -3.04 -2.60 -26.12
N LYS A 327 -3.74 -3.68 -26.52
CA LYS A 327 -5.21 -3.81 -26.41
C LYS A 327 -5.67 -3.75 -24.93
N ILE A 328 -4.99 -4.43 -24.02
CA ILE A 328 -5.31 -4.40 -22.59
C ILE A 328 -5.15 -2.98 -22.04
N ILE A 329 -4.02 -2.32 -22.33
CA ILE A 329 -3.76 -0.93 -21.92
C ILE A 329 -4.87 -0.01 -22.41
N LYS A 330 -5.22 -0.10 -23.71
CA LYS A 330 -6.28 0.71 -24.29
C LYS A 330 -7.64 0.52 -23.59
N GLN A 331 -7.98 -0.71 -23.20
CA GLN A 331 -9.23 -0.99 -22.49
C GLN A 331 -9.23 -0.42 -21.07
N CYS A 332 -8.10 -0.50 -20.36
CA CYS A 332 -7.97 0.10 -19.03
C CYS A 332 -8.06 1.63 -19.07
N LEU A 333 -7.57 2.25 -20.14
CA LEU A 333 -7.53 3.71 -20.33
C LEU A 333 -8.78 4.31 -21.00
N GLN A 334 -9.88 3.56 -21.10
CA GLN A 334 -11.14 4.12 -21.62
C GLN A 334 -11.55 5.36 -20.80
N HIS A 335 -12.01 6.39 -21.52
CA HIS A 335 -12.45 7.62 -20.90
C HIS A 335 -13.67 7.38 -20.02
N ASP A 336 -14.69 6.77 -20.61
CA ASP A 336 -15.87 6.31 -19.88
C ASP A 336 -15.49 5.14 -18.97
N LYS A 337 -15.65 5.32 -17.65
CA LYS A 337 -15.36 4.29 -16.65
C LYS A 337 -16.17 3.01 -16.87
N ALA A 338 -17.40 3.11 -17.38
CA ALA A 338 -18.26 1.97 -17.65
C ALA A 338 -17.69 1.03 -18.72
N LEU A 339 -16.89 1.55 -19.64
CA LEU A 339 -16.24 0.77 -20.71
C LEU A 339 -14.93 0.10 -20.26
N ARG A 340 -14.39 0.45 -19.09
CA ARG A 340 -13.21 -0.21 -18.54
C ARG A 340 -13.57 -1.60 -18.02
N PRO A 341 -12.71 -2.61 -18.23
CA PRO A 341 -12.92 -3.95 -17.68
C PRO A 341 -12.97 -3.94 -16.15
N THR A 342 -13.49 -4.99 -15.54
CA THR A 342 -13.30 -5.25 -14.11
C THR A 342 -11.85 -5.68 -13.84
N SER A 343 -11.38 -5.57 -12.59
CA SER A 343 -10.05 -6.04 -12.21
C SER A 343 -9.84 -7.53 -12.46
N ASP A 344 -10.85 -8.36 -12.21
CA ASP A 344 -10.80 -9.80 -12.53
C ASP A 344 -10.62 -10.02 -14.03
N ARG A 345 -11.36 -9.26 -14.85
CA ARG A 345 -11.24 -9.35 -16.32
C ARG A 345 -9.86 -8.91 -16.81
N VAL A 346 -9.26 -7.87 -16.22
CA VAL A 346 -7.89 -7.45 -16.50
C VAL A 346 -6.90 -8.57 -16.19
N LEU A 347 -7.03 -9.22 -15.03
CA LEU A 347 -6.19 -10.35 -14.63
C LEU A 347 -6.31 -11.51 -15.63
N GLU A 348 -7.51 -11.90 -16.00
CA GLU A 348 -7.75 -12.95 -17.00
C GLU A 348 -7.07 -12.62 -18.35
N MET A 349 -7.24 -11.39 -18.83
CA MET A 349 -6.65 -10.95 -20.10
C MET A 349 -5.11 -11.00 -20.05
N LEU A 350 -4.49 -10.59 -18.94
CA LEU A 350 -3.04 -10.66 -18.77
C LEU A 350 -2.54 -12.11 -18.66
N GLN A 351 -3.30 -12.98 -18.01
CA GLN A 351 -2.96 -14.41 -17.93
C GLN A 351 -3.00 -15.06 -19.32
N HIS A 352 -3.98 -14.73 -20.15
CA HIS A 352 -4.03 -15.16 -21.55
C HIS A 352 -2.85 -14.62 -22.35
N ALA A 353 -2.58 -13.31 -22.27
CA ALA A 353 -1.44 -12.70 -22.93
C ALA A 353 -0.11 -13.34 -22.51
N ARG A 354 0.05 -13.71 -21.23
CA ARG A 354 1.24 -14.42 -20.75
C ARG A 354 1.44 -15.76 -21.42
N VAL A 355 0.39 -16.54 -21.62
CA VAL A 355 0.45 -17.84 -22.33
C VAL A 355 0.83 -17.64 -23.79
N GLU A 356 0.19 -16.69 -24.48
CA GLU A 356 0.46 -16.34 -25.87
C GLU A 356 1.92 -15.90 -26.08
N LEU A 357 2.37 -14.91 -25.32
CA LEU A 357 3.73 -14.36 -25.43
C LEU A 357 4.82 -15.39 -25.06
N LYS A 358 4.53 -16.30 -24.15
CA LYS A 358 5.43 -17.40 -23.83
C LYS A 358 5.53 -18.38 -24.99
N ALA A 359 4.41 -18.77 -25.58
CA ALA A 359 4.39 -19.68 -26.73
C ALA A 359 5.14 -19.10 -27.94
N GLU A 360 4.96 -17.80 -28.23
CA GLU A 360 5.70 -17.10 -29.30
C GLU A 360 7.22 -17.09 -29.04
N ARG A 361 7.63 -16.82 -27.80
CA ARG A 361 9.04 -16.85 -27.42
C ARG A 361 9.63 -18.24 -27.60
N ASP A 362 8.95 -19.28 -27.11
CA ASP A 362 9.43 -20.65 -27.14
C ASP A 362 9.51 -21.16 -28.59
N ALA A 363 8.59 -20.74 -29.47
CA ALA A 363 8.62 -21.03 -30.91
C ALA A 363 9.83 -20.36 -31.61
N ARG A 364 10.13 -19.08 -31.28
CA ARG A 364 11.32 -18.40 -31.82
C ARG A 364 12.62 -19.10 -31.41
N LEU A 365 12.75 -19.43 -30.12
CA LEU A 365 13.94 -20.15 -29.62
C LEU A 365 14.09 -21.55 -30.22
N GLY A 366 13.00 -22.24 -30.50
CA GLY A 366 13.01 -23.54 -31.21
C GLY A 366 13.44 -23.42 -32.66
N LEU A 367 13.10 -22.34 -33.36
CA LEU A 367 13.55 -22.05 -34.73
C LEU A 367 15.04 -21.67 -34.77
N ASP A 368 15.54 -20.90 -33.81
CA ASP A 368 16.96 -20.51 -33.69
C ASP A 368 17.86 -21.73 -33.38
N ALA A 369 17.35 -22.74 -32.69
CA ALA A 369 18.08 -23.98 -32.38
C ALA A 369 18.15 -24.95 -33.58
N LEU A 370 17.38 -24.75 -34.65
CA LEU A 370 17.35 -25.55 -35.88
C LEU A 370 18.18 -24.92 -37.03
N GLN A 371 18.72 -23.70 -36.83
CA GLN A 371 19.65 -23.01 -37.74
C GLN A 371 21.09 -23.12 -37.22
#